data_04a5a11e6f5f7e4e7394c4c6ad32f93d
#
_entry.id   04a5a11e6f5f7e4e7394c4c6ad32f93d
#
_cell.length_a   1.000
_cell.length_b   1.000
_cell.length_c   1.000
_cell.angle_alpha   90.00
_cell.angle_beta   90.00
_cell.angle_gamma   90.00
#
_symmetry.space_group_name_H-M   'P 1'
#
loop_
_entity.id
_entity.type
_entity.pdbx_description
1 polymer ?
#
loop_
_entity_poly.entity_id
_entity_poly.type
_entity_poly.pdbx_seq_one_letter_code
_entity_poly.pdbx_strand_id
1 'polypeptide(L)'
;MNPFLKKSKQLSVFLTAGFPFIDSLTGQLEELESCQIDFIEVGIPFSDPLADGPIIQNTSQVALKNGINLDLIFKQLAKRSTKIPLVLMGYINPIISFGLEKFLKICKRVNISAVIIPDMSLEIYDRFYSVYFEKNSVSPCFFNYTKNT
;
A
#
# COMPACT_ATOMS: atom_id res chain seq x y z
N MET A 1 4.18 -13.90 -3.21
CA MET A 1 3.95 -13.98 -4.69
C MET A 1 3.34 -12.65 -5.12
N ASN A 2 3.83 -12.05 -6.19
CA ASN A 2 3.27 -10.78 -6.70
C ASN A 2 1.90 -11.05 -7.37
N PRO A 3 0.78 -10.51 -6.85
CA PRO A 3 -0.56 -10.79 -7.39
C PRO A 3 -0.74 -10.28 -8.82
N PHE A 4 -0.02 -9.24 -9.25
CA PHE A 4 -0.13 -8.66 -10.58
C PHE A 4 0.46 -9.53 -11.71
N LEU A 5 1.13 -10.64 -11.38
CA LEU A 5 1.67 -11.57 -12.38
C LEU A 5 0.64 -12.59 -12.90
N LYS A 6 -0.54 -12.66 -12.32
CA LYS A 6 -1.63 -13.51 -12.83
C LYS A 6 -2.23 -12.89 -14.10
N LYS A 7 -2.42 -13.71 -15.14
CA LYS A 7 -3.02 -13.28 -16.43
C LYS A 7 -4.55 -13.30 -16.47
N SER A 8 -5.22 -13.62 -15.36
CA SER A 8 -6.69 -13.66 -15.25
C SER A 8 -7.24 -12.34 -14.70
N LYS A 9 -8.52 -12.11 -14.89
CA LYS A 9 -9.23 -11.03 -14.18
C LYS A 9 -9.09 -11.25 -12.68
N GLN A 10 -8.77 -10.20 -11.94
CA GLN A 10 -8.58 -10.23 -10.50
C GLN A 10 -9.50 -9.21 -9.82
N LEU A 11 -9.94 -9.54 -8.63
CA LEU A 11 -10.70 -8.65 -7.76
C LEU A 11 -9.81 -8.19 -6.61
N SER A 12 -9.66 -6.89 -6.45
CA SER A 12 -9.03 -6.28 -5.27
C SER A 12 -10.03 -5.45 -4.46
N VAL A 13 -9.72 -5.28 -3.19
CA VAL A 13 -10.43 -4.36 -2.29
C VAL A 13 -9.43 -3.38 -1.71
N PHE A 14 -9.76 -2.09 -1.77
CA PHE A 14 -8.95 -1.02 -1.18
C PHE A 14 -9.45 -0.68 0.22
N LEU A 15 -8.52 -0.58 1.17
CA LEU A 15 -8.76 -0.15 2.56
C LEU A 15 -7.86 1.03 2.90
N THR A 16 -8.40 2.06 3.55
CA THR A 16 -7.59 3.13 4.14
C THR A 16 -7.17 2.73 5.56
N ALA A 17 -5.89 2.56 5.80
CA ALA A 17 -5.39 2.23 7.14
C ALA A 17 -5.75 3.32 8.16
N GLY A 18 -6.29 2.93 9.32
CA GLY A 18 -6.73 3.87 10.36
C GLY A 18 -8.13 4.48 10.15
N PHE A 19 -8.90 3.98 9.18
CA PHE A 19 -10.28 4.36 8.93
C PHE A 19 -11.20 3.12 9.16
N PRO A 20 -12.39 3.28 9.78
CA PRO A 20 -12.90 4.49 10.46
C PRO A 20 -12.22 4.79 11.81
N PHE A 21 -11.55 3.82 12.43
CA PHE A 21 -10.84 3.94 13.70
C PHE A 21 -9.37 3.54 13.53
N ILE A 22 -8.53 4.03 14.42
CA ILE A 22 -7.07 3.86 14.34
C ILE A 22 -6.62 2.39 14.24
N ASP A 23 -7.36 1.46 14.83
CA ASP A 23 -7.07 0.02 14.91
C ASP A 23 -7.94 -0.86 14.01
N SER A 24 -8.74 -0.27 13.13
CA SER A 24 -9.70 -1.00 12.27
C SER A 24 -9.05 -1.98 11.30
N LEU A 25 -7.81 -1.73 10.87
CA LEU A 25 -7.19 -2.46 9.78
C LEU A 25 -7.13 -3.98 10.02
N THR A 26 -6.75 -4.42 11.23
CA THR A 26 -6.62 -5.85 11.54
C THR A 26 -7.96 -6.58 11.39
N GLY A 27 -9.04 -6.03 11.97
CA GLY A 27 -10.38 -6.60 11.87
C GLY A 27 -10.91 -6.61 10.43
N GLN A 28 -10.70 -5.53 9.67
CA GLN A 28 -11.09 -5.46 8.26
C GLN A 28 -10.39 -6.53 7.42
N LEU A 29 -9.11 -6.77 7.65
CA LEU A 29 -8.35 -7.82 6.96
C LEU A 29 -8.89 -9.22 7.29
N GLU A 30 -9.29 -9.47 8.54
CA GLU A 30 -9.87 -10.74 8.97
C GLU A 30 -11.25 -10.98 8.37
N GLU A 31 -12.10 -9.96 8.31
CA GLU A 31 -13.42 -10.04 7.68
C GLU A 31 -13.32 -10.39 6.19
N LEU A 32 -12.34 -9.82 5.49
CA LEU A 32 -12.12 -10.08 4.06
C LEU A 32 -11.57 -11.48 3.76
N GLU A 33 -11.02 -12.19 4.75
CA GLU A 33 -10.46 -13.54 4.52
C GLU A 33 -11.49 -14.53 3.97
N SER A 34 -12.77 -14.37 4.33
CA SER A 34 -13.86 -15.19 3.83
C SER A 34 -14.35 -14.80 2.43
N CYS A 35 -13.91 -13.65 1.91
CA CYS A 35 -14.31 -13.14 0.60
C CYS A 35 -13.41 -13.71 -0.49
N GLN A 36 -14.01 -13.95 -1.67
CA GLN A 36 -13.27 -14.43 -2.85
C GLN A 36 -12.56 -13.26 -3.55
N ILE A 37 -11.55 -12.68 -2.90
CA ILE A 37 -10.73 -11.60 -3.44
C ILE A 37 -9.30 -12.09 -3.67
N ASP A 38 -8.64 -11.54 -4.69
CA ASP A 38 -7.30 -11.98 -5.08
C ASP A 38 -6.20 -11.26 -4.28
N PHE A 39 -6.42 -9.99 -3.91
CA PHE A 39 -5.50 -9.22 -3.06
C PHE A 39 -6.21 -8.02 -2.42
N ILE A 40 -5.59 -7.48 -1.38
CA ILE A 40 -6.07 -6.28 -0.68
C ILE A 40 -5.04 -5.17 -0.86
N GLU A 41 -5.52 -3.99 -1.24
CA GLU A 41 -4.75 -2.77 -1.31
C GLU A 41 -4.93 -1.99 0.00
N VAL A 42 -3.84 -1.78 0.72
CA VAL A 42 -3.84 -1.00 1.97
C VAL A 42 -3.26 0.36 1.71
N GLY A 43 -4.12 1.39 1.71
CA GLY A 43 -3.74 2.78 1.54
C GLY A 43 -3.08 3.36 2.79
N ILE A 44 -1.91 3.95 2.60
CA ILE A 44 -1.19 4.74 3.61
C ILE A 44 -1.74 6.17 3.55
N PRO A 45 -2.43 6.67 4.60
CA PRO A 45 -2.98 8.01 4.61
C PRO A 45 -1.91 9.09 4.42
N PHE A 46 -2.25 10.10 3.62
CA PHE A 46 -1.40 11.24 3.34
C PHE A 46 -2.23 12.54 3.32
N SER A 47 -1.62 13.67 3.72
CA SER A 47 -2.29 14.97 3.80
C SER A 47 -2.64 15.58 2.43
N ASP A 48 -1.82 15.26 1.40
CA ASP A 48 -1.91 15.85 0.07
C ASP A 48 -2.04 14.79 -1.03
N PRO A 49 -3.13 13.98 -1.02
CA PRO A 49 -3.29 12.81 -1.88
C PRO A 49 -3.80 13.23 -3.28
N LEU A 50 -2.97 13.86 -4.08
CA LEU A 50 -3.34 14.46 -5.38
C LEU A 50 -3.85 13.47 -6.42
N ALA A 51 -3.48 12.20 -6.32
CA ALA A 51 -3.94 11.15 -7.24
C ALA A 51 -5.28 10.52 -6.80
N ASP A 52 -5.77 10.82 -5.59
CA ASP A 52 -6.96 10.20 -5.03
C ASP A 52 -8.22 11.02 -5.29
N GLY A 53 -9.35 10.30 -5.44
CA GLY A 53 -10.67 10.92 -5.49
C GLY A 53 -11.18 11.38 -4.10
N PRO A 54 -12.28 12.12 -4.05
CA PRO A 54 -12.77 12.78 -2.82
C PRO A 54 -13.10 11.79 -1.70
N ILE A 55 -13.53 10.58 -2.02
CA ILE A 55 -13.86 9.56 -1.01
C ILE A 55 -12.58 9.12 -0.28
N ILE A 56 -11.53 8.75 -1.02
CA ILE A 56 -10.26 8.31 -0.44
C ILE A 56 -9.54 9.47 0.26
N GLN A 57 -9.62 10.69 -0.27
CA GLN A 57 -9.13 11.88 0.41
C GLN A 57 -9.78 12.06 1.78
N ASN A 58 -11.11 11.89 1.86
CA ASN A 58 -11.85 12.01 3.12
C ASN A 58 -11.46 10.91 4.12
N THR A 59 -11.38 9.64 3.68
CA THR A 59 -10.97 8.55 4.56
C THR A 59 -9.54 8.73 5.08
N SER A 60 -8.63 9.23 4.25
CA SER A 60 -7.26 9.59 4.64
C SER A 60 -7.24 10.70 5.70
N GLN A 61 -8.05 11.76 5.53
CA GLN A 61 -8.14 12.83 6.52
C GLN A 61 -8.65 12.33 7.87
N VAL A 62 -9.66 11.46 7.87
CA VAL A 62 -10.20 10.86 9.10
C VAL A 62 -9.11 9.99 9.76
N ALA A 63 -8.43 9.15 9.00
CA ALA A 63 -7.37 8.30 9.51
C ALA A 63 -6.21 9.10 10.13
N LEU A 64 -5.79 10.19 9.49
CA LEU A 64 -4.76 11.09 10.02
C LEU A 64 -5.22 11.76 11.32
N LYS A 65 -6.48 12.21 11.42
CA LYS A 65 -7.06 12.74 12.66
C LYS A 65 -7.11 11.69 13.77
N ASN A 66 -7.31 10.42 13.43
CA ASN A 66 -7.24 9.31 14.37
C ASN A 66 -5.80 9.04 14.87
N GLY A 67 -4.79 9.68 14.28
CA GLY A 67 -3.39 9.54 14.68
C GLY A 67 -2.64 8.38 14.04
N ILE A 68 -3.14 7.81 12.93
CA ILE A 68 -2.45 6.72 12.22
C ILE A 68 -1.11 7.21 11.66
N ASN A 69 -0.13 6.33 11.66
CA ASN A 69 1.19 6.53 11.06
C ASN A 69 1.77 5.19 10.58
N LEU A 70 2.86 5.22 9.84
CA LEU A 70 3.49 4.02 9.28
C LEU A 70 3.92 2.99 10.32
N ASP A 71 4.40 3.42 11.49
CA ASP A 71 4.78 2.48 12.56
C ASP A 71 3.55 1.71 13.08
N LEU A 72 2.41 2.38 13.26
CA LEU A 72 1.16 1.74 13.68
C LEU A 72 0.59 0.83 12.58
N ILE A 73 0.62 1.25 11.32
CA ILE A 73 0.20 0.42 10.18
C ILE A 73 1.02 -0.88 10.17
N PHE A 74 2.32 -0.80 10.24
CA PHE A 74 3.17 -1.99 10.24
C PHE A 74 2.98 -2.87 11.47
N LYS A 75 2.70 -2.29 12.65
CA LYS A 75 2.34 -3.07 13.84
C LYS A 75 1.05 -3.87 13.66
N GLN A 76 0.04 -3.27 13.03
CA GLN A 76 -1.22 -3.96 12.73
C GLN A 76 -1.02 -5.03 11.65
N LEU A 77 -0.28 -4.73 10.59
CA LEU A 77 0.03 -5.69 9.54
C LEU A 77 0.84 -6.90 10.06
N ALA A 78 1.71 -6.69 11.03
CA ALA A 78 2.50 -7.77 11.65
C ALA A 78 1.64 -8.73 12.49
N LYS A 79 0.48 -8.29 12.97
CA LYS A 79 -0.47 -9.10 13.78
C LYS A 79 -1.54 -9.80 12.95
N ARG A 80 -1.63 -9.50 11.63
CA ARG A 80 -2.70 -10.06 10.80
C ARG A 80 -2.63 -11.58 10.70
N SER A 81 -3.78 -12.22 10.61
CA SER A 81 -3.93 -13.65 10.35
C SER A 81 -4.21 -13.96 8.87
N THR A 82 -4.69 -12.98 8.11
CA THR A 82 -5.05 -13.16 6.69
C THR A 82 -3.89 -13.65 5.83
N LYS A 83 -4.19 -14.61 4.93
CA LYS A 83 -3.28 -15.13 3.91
C LYS A 83 -3.44 -14.44 2.55
N ILE A 84 -4.46 -13.58 2.41
CA ILE A 84 -4.68 -12.83 1.17
C ILE A 84 -3.46 -11.94 0.91
N PRO A 85 -2.92 -11.93 -0.31
CA PRO A 85 -1.80 -11.06 -0.67
C PRO A 85 -2.12 -9.60 -0.38
N LEU A 86 -1.19 -8.88 0.25
CA LEU A 86 -1.34 -7.45 0.53
C LEU A 86 -0.43 -6.63 -0.35
N VAL A 87 -0.97 -5.52 -0.82
CA VAL A 87 -0.27 -4.47 -1.55
C VAL A 87 -0.39 -3.18 -0.75
N LEU A 88 0.71 -2.50 -0.49
CA LEU A 88 0.65 -1.15 0.08
C LEU A 88 0.53 -0.12 -1.02
N MET A 89 -0.30 0.88 -0.80
CA MET A 89 -0.39 2.06 -1.68
C MET A 89 -0.12 3.32 -0.87
N GLY A 90 0.86 4.10 -1.29
CA GLY A 90 1.23 5.34 -0.61
C GLY A 90 2.09 6.26 -1.46
N TYR A 91 2.07 7.55 -1.11
CA TYR A 91 2.85 8.57 -1.79
C TYR A 91 4.32 8.51 -1.39
N ILE A 92 5.20 8.98 -2.28
CA ILE A 92 6.65 8.85 -2.08
C ILE A 92 7.16 9.64 -0.87
N ASN A 93 6.62 10.84 -0.59
CA ASN A 93 7.10 11.69 0.48
C ASN A 93 6.99 11.07 1.89
N PRO A 94 5.84 10.51 2.32
CA PRO A 94 5.74 9.77 3.59
C PRO A 94 6.72 8.59 3.67
N ILE A 95 6.91 7.87 2.57
CA ILE A 95 7.81 6.71 2.52
C ILE A 95 9.27 7.14 2.70
N ILE A 96 9.70 8.20 2.01
CA ILE A 96 11.06 8.75 2.14
C ILE A 96 11.27 9.30 3.56
N SER A 97 10.30 10.04 4.10
CA SER A 97 10.38 10.59 5.46
C SER A 97 10.48 9.50 6.54
N PHE A 98 9.84 8.36 6.32
CA PHE A 98 9.97 7.18 7.19
C PHE A 98 11.32 6.47 7.04
N GLY A 99 11.97 6.66 5.90
CA GLY A 99 13.19 5.99 5.46
C GLY A 99 12.90 4.83 4.52
N LEU A 100 13.18 5.02 3.23
CA LEU A 100 12.84 4.04 2.18
C LEU A 100 13.39 2.64 2.46
N GLU A 101 14.67 2.52 2.85
CA GLU A 101 15.25 1.21 3.14
C GLU A 101 14.60 0.53 4.36
N LYS A 102 14.30 1.31 5.41
CA LYS A 102 13.54 0.84 6.59
C LYS A 102 12.16 0.36 6.20
N PHE A 103 11.44 1.14 5.38
CA PHE A 103 10.12 0.82 4.87
C PHE A 103 10.12 -0.52 4.11
N LEU A 104 11.01 -0.68 3.14
CA LEU A 104 11.09 -1.89 2.32
C LEU A 104 11.49 -3.13 3.13
N LYS A 105 12.42 -2.99 4.09
CA LYS A 105 12.78 -4.08 5.01
C LYS A 105 11.58 -4.54 5.85
N ILE A 106 10.75 -3.60 6.32
CA ILE A 106 9.55 -3.95 7.07
C ILE A 106 8.51 -4.58 6.14
N CYS A 107 8.29 -4.04 4.93
CA CYS A 107 7.41 -4.65 3.93
C CYS A 107 7.75 -6.12 3.70
N LYS A 108 9.02 -6.43 3.47
CA LYS A 108 9.49 -7.82 3.34
C LYS A 108 9.18 -8.65 4.58
N ARG A 109 9.48 -8.15 5.76
CA ARG A 109 9.27 -8.84 7.05
C ARG A 109 7.81 -9.15 7.32
N VAL A 110 6.90 -8.23 6.97
CA VAL A 110 5.46 -8.42 7.13
C VAL A 110 4.80 -8.98 5.87
N ASN A 111 5.59 -9.52 4.93
CA ASN A 111 5.13 -10.21 3.73
C ASN A 111 4.17 -9.37 2.87
N ILE A 112 4.55 -8.13 2.57
CA ILE A 112 3.87 -7.30 1.57
C ILE A 112 4.31 -7.76 0.19
N SER A 113 3.36 -8.00 -0.70
CA SER A 113 3.61 -8.54 -2.05
C SER A 113 4.14 -7.49 -3.01
N ALA A 114 3.64 -6.26 -2.91
CA ALA A 114 4.02 -5.16 -3.78
C ALA A 114 3.70 -3.80 -3.15
N VAL A 115 4.26 -2.73 -3.72
CA VAL A 115 4.00 -1.34 -3.31
C VAL A 115 3.62 -0.52 -4.54
N ILE A 116 2.50 0.18 -4.46
CA ILE A 116 2.02 1.16 -5.44
C ILE A 116 2.41 2.55 -4.93
N ILE A 117 3.13 3.32 -5.75
CA ILE A 117 3.50 4.71 -5.45
C ILE A 117 3.01 5.59 -6.60
N PRO A 118 1.80 6.19 -6.48
CA PRO A 118 1.12 6.86 -7.59
C PRO A 118 1.87 8.06 -8.18
N ASP A 119 2.67 8.73 -7.36
CA ASP A 119 3.45 9.92 -7.71
C ASP A 119 4.91 9.61 -8.11
N MET A 120 5.25 8.34 -8.33
CA MET A 120 6.57 7.91 -8.78
C MET A 120 6.51 7.43 -10.24
N SER A 121 7.23 8.10 -11.13
CA SER A 121 7.39 7.65 -12.50
C SER A 121 8.42 6.52 -12.61
N LEU A 122 8.32 5.71 -13.69
CA LEU A 122 9.29 4.65 -13.97
C LEU A 122 10.71 5.20 -14.09
N GLU A 123 10.89 6.37 -14.74
CA GLU A 123 12.18 6.99 -14.91
C GLU A 123 12.83 7.37 -13.56
N ILE A 124 12.05 7.95 -12.65
CA ILE A 124 12.50 8.30 -11.28
C ILE A 124 12.86 7.04 -10.51
N TYR A 125 12.02 6.00 -10.62
CA TYR A 125 12.28 4.71 -10.00
C TYR A 125 13.60 4.11 -10.48
N ASP A 126 13.80 3.97 -11.78
CA ASP A 126 15.01 3.37 -12.36
C ASP A 126 16.28 4.12 -11.96
N ARG A 127 16.19 5.45 -11.91
CA ARG A 127 17.34 6.30 -11.60
C ARG A 127 17.74 6.32 -10.13
N PHE A 128 16.76 6.28 -9.21
CA PHE A 128 17.01 6.57 -7.80
C PHE A 128 16.62 5.46 -6.82
N TYR A 129 15.69 4.58 -7.18
CA TYR A 129 15.05 3.70 -6.21
C TYR A 129 15.15 2.21 -6.51
N SER A 130 15.40 1.80 -7.77
CA SER A 130 15.39 0.40 -8.20
C SER A 130 16.27 -0.50 -7.33
N VAL A 131 17.48 -0.08 -7.01
CA VAL A 131 18.44 -0.83 -6.18
C VAL A 131 17.88 -1.16 -4.80
N TYR A 132 17.11 -0.25 -4.18
CA TYR A 132 16.51 -0.48 -2.86
C TYR A 132 15.39 -1.52 -2.92
N PHE A 133 14.54 -1.47 -3.94
CA PHE A 133 13.46 -2.42 -4.15
C PHE A 133 13.98 -3.82 -4.45
N GLU A 134 14.95 -3.95 -5.36
CA GLU A 134 15.59 -5.21 -5.73
C GLU A 134 16.26 -5.89 -4.51
N LYS A 135 17.06 -5.13 -3.75
CA LYS A 135 17.73 -5.61 -2.54
C LYS A 135 16.75 -6.18 -1.51
N ASN A 136 15.55 -5.60 -1.41
CA ASN A 136 14.54 -6.04 -0.46
C ASN A 136 13.52 -7.02 -1.06
N SER A 137 13.59 -7.33 -2.35
CA SER A 137 12.65 -8.23 -3.05
C SER A 137 11.19 -7.82 -2.89
N VAL A 138 10.91 -6.51 -2.89
CA VAL A 138 9.58 -5.91 -2.91
C VAL A 138 9.30 -5.42 -4.31
N SER A 139 8.16 -5.78 -4.87
CA SER A 139 7.81 -5.38 -6.24
C SER A 139 7.18 -3.98 -6.25
N PRO A 140 7.74 -3.03 -7.04
CA PRO A 140 7.03 -1.77 -7.30
C PRO A 140 5.92 -2.02 -8.32
N CYS A 141 4.85 -1.24 -8.24
CA CYS A 141 3.79 -1.20 -9.25
C CYS A 141 3.60 0.25 -9.72
N PHE A 142 3.55 0.41 -11.04
CA PHE A 142 3.40 1.70 -11.69
C PHE A 142 2.07 1.77 -12.42
N PHE A 143 1.42 2.94 -12.39
CA PHE A 143 0.29 3.21 -13.26
C PHE A 143 0.81 3.61 -14.65
N ASN A 144 0.56 2.78 -15.65
CA ASN A 144 0.76 3.20 -17.04
C ASN A 144 -0.43 4.06 -17.46
N TYR A 145 -0.24 5.37 -17.45
CA TYR A 145 -1.15 6.27 -18.15
C TYR A 145 -0.89 6.14 -19.65
N THR A 146 -1.53 5.17 -20.33
CA THR A 146 -1.61 5.23 -21.78
C THR A 146 -2.47 6.45 -22.11
N LYS A 147 -1.86 7.49 -22.68
CA LYS A 147 -2.60 8.55 -23.34
C LYS A 147 -3.37 7.89 -24.48
N ASN A 148 -4.69 7.78 -24.32
CA ASN A 148 -5.55 7.50 -25.47
C ASN A 148 -5.42 8.70 -26.38
N THR A 149 -4.64 8.55 -27.46
CA THR A 149 -4.61 9.43 -28.62
C THR A 149 -5.85 9.20 -29.44
#